data_4df4a934f6f0eaa1cffb7156f499ee52
#
_entry.id   4df4a934f6f0eaa1cffb7156f499ee52
#
_cell.length_a   1.000
_cell.length_b   1.000
_cell.length_c   1.000
_cell.angle_alpha   90.00
_cell.angle_beta   90.00
_cell.angle_gamma   90.00
#
_symmetry.space_group_name_H-M   'P 1'
#
loop_
_entity.id
_entity.type
_entity.pdbx_description
1 polymer ?
#
loop_
_entity_poly.entity_id
_entity_poly.type
_entity_poly.pdbx_seq_one_letter_code
_entity_poly.pdbx_strand_id
1 'polypeptide(L)'
;MANLFQELYHKDLKRIYKTFKTSGGSVILDNVIGDIPDLQSYFENIKREINPDTKILIAYHNSAWEPFLTLATKLGLRKKVGVQNWLDQEDLRNILILSGFEVISSQRRFFGITVITVAKPQIANYKLQTGSESQYSVSIMIPARNEEQNVSKIIPSIPRFGKWQEIIFVEGNSTDRTWSAITNLKFLISKQTSNFNEQKFKRVVKAYQQTGKGKADAVRLGFAKATGDILMIYDADRTVPASDLPKFYNALASGIGEFANGSRLVYPMEGQAMQTLNKLGNQFFSEVFTRIFGQHFKDTLCGTKALWRSDFLKMKRDYLKYLRVDPFGDFALIFSAVKHNLKVIEIPVRYKEREYGSTNIKRFYHGLLLAKLAYIAFKEFKL
;
A
#
# COMPACT_ATOMS: atom_id res chain seq x y z
N MET A 1 30.95 -25.42 0.43
CA MET A 1 30.04 -24.75 1.37
C MET A 1 28.65 -24.51 0.79
N ALA A 2 28.47 -23.99 -0.42
CA ALA A 2 27.14 -23.74 -1.02
C ALA A 2 26.28 -25.01 -1.14
N ASN A 3 26.85 -26.15 -1.58
CA ASN A 3 26.14 -27.42 -1.69
C ASN A 3 25.67 -27.97 -0.32
N LEU A 4 26.54 -27.91 0.70
CA LEU A 4 26.19 -28.37 2.04
C LEU A 4 25.05 -27.53 2.66
N PHE A 5 25.03 -26.21 2.41
CA PHE A 5 23.99 -25.32 2.86
C PHE A 5 22.67 -25.62 2.15
N GLN A 6 22.69 -25.88 0.85
CA GLN A 6 21.49 -26.28 0.10
C GLN A 6 20.95 -27.65 0.57
N GLU A 7 21.80 -28.61 0.84
CA GLU A 7 21.39 -29.93 1.34
C GLU A 7 20.74 -29.84 2.72
N LEU A 8 21.33 -29.10 3.65
CA LEU A 8 20.75 -28.88 4.98
C LEU A 8 19.40 -28.14 4.90
N TYR A 9 19.32 -27.13 4.04
CA TYR A 9 18.07 -26.38 3.78
C TYR A 9 16.97 -27.29 3.26
N HIS A 10 17.24 -28.09 2.22
CA HIS A 10 16.26 -29.01 1.66
C HIS A 10 15.89 -30.14 2.62
N LYS A 11 16.82 -30.60 3.45
CA LYS A 11 16.56 -31.66 4.44
C LYS A 11 15.60 -31.18 5.54
N ASP A 12 15.77 -29.96 6.04
CA ASP A 12 14.92 -29.38 7.06
C ASP A 12 13.51 -29.03 6.52
N LEU A 13 13.44 -28.45 5.33
CA LEU A 13 12.16 -28.20 4.65
C LEU A 13 11.39 -29.51 4.39
N LYS A 14 12.06 -30.58 3.90
CA LYS A 14 11.44 -31.89 3.68
C LYS A 14 10.88 -32.46 4.99
N ARG A 15 11.58 -32.31 6.12
CA ARG A 15 11.11 -32.74 7.44
C ARG A 15 9.85 -31.98 7.86
N ILE A 16 9.85 -30.65 7.69
CA ILE A 16 8.68 -29.80 8.00
C ILE A 16 7.50 -30.18 7.11
N TYR A 17 7.72 -30.35 5.81
CA TYR A 17 6.66 -30.74 4.86
C TYR A 17 6.10 -32.12 5.17
N LYS A 18 6.93 -33.07 5.56
CA LYS A 18 6.47 -34.41 5.98
C LYS A 18 5.56 -34.32 7.19
N THR A 19 5.96 -33.56 8.22
CA THR A 19 5.15 -33.36 9.43
C THR A 19 3.83 -32.67 9.12
N PHE A 20 3.82 -31.73 8.14
CA PHE A 20 2.63 -30.99 7.76
C PHE A 20 1.65 -31.82 6.93
N LYS A 21 2.13 -32.67 6.02
CA LYS A 21 1.30 -33.56 5.19
C LYS A 21 0.54 -34.61 6.00
N THR A 22 1.06 -35.03 7.16
CA THR A 22 0.41 -36.02 8.02
C THR A 22 -0.78 -35.49 8.84
N SER A 23 -1.00 -34.17 8.84
CA SER A 23 -2.03 -33.51 9.67
C SER A 23 -3.33 -33.10 8.94
N GLY A 24 -3.69 -33.77 7.82
CA GLY A 24 -4.90 -33.46 7.04
C GLY A 24 -4.64 -32.57 5.83
N GLY A 25 -5.62 -32.36 4.98
CA GLY A 25 -5.48 -31.64 3.71
C GLY A 25 -4.69 -30.33 3.84
N SER A 26 -3.56 -30.24 3.14
CA SER A 26 -2.65 -29.12 3.25
C SER A 26 -2.07 -28.74 1.89
N VAL A 27 -1.91 -27.43 1.67
CA VAL A 27 -1.25 -26.84 0.49
C VAL A 27 0.13 -26.35 0.90
N ILE A 28 1.17 -26.73 0.16
CA ILE A 28 2.54 -26.31 0.40
C ILE A 28 2.99 -25.39 -0.72
N LEU A 29 3.38 -24.16 -0.38
CA LEU A 29 3.91 -23.14 -1.27
C LEU A 29 5.38 -22.91 -0.92
N ASP A 30 6.27 -23.64 -1.61
CA ASP A 30 7.70 -23.53 -1.38
C ASP A 30 8.34 -22.58 -2.38
N ASN A 31 8.76 -21.41 -1.88
CA ASN A 31 9.45 -20.36 -2.64
C ASN A 31 8.70 -19.88 -3.91
N VAL A 32 7.39 -20.09 -3.97
CA VAL A 32 6.54 -19.72 -5.11
C VAL A 32 6.16 -18.24 -5.07
N ILE A 33 5.92 -17.70 -3.85
CA ILE A 33 5.37 -16.34 -3.70
C ILE A 33 6.33 -15.23 -4.14
N GLY A 34 7.62 -15.55 -4.35
CA GLY A 34 8.62 -14.60 -4.85
C GLY A 34 8.28 -14.05 -6.24
N ASP A 35 7.64 -14.84 -7.10
CA ASP A 35 7.43 -14.51 -8.52
C ASP A 35 5.98 -14.12 -8.83
N ILE A 36 5.10 -14.04 -7.83
CA ILE A 36 3.68 -13.72 -8.01
C ILE A 36 3.47 -12.20 -8.13
N PRO A 37 2.93 -11.70 -9.25
CA PRO A 37 2.76 -10.24 -9.47
C PRO A 37 1.75 -9.57 -8.55
N ASP A 38 0.75 -10.29 -8.06
CA ASP A 38 -0.28 -9.82 -7.11
C ASP A 38 -0.59 -10.91 -6.10
N LEU A 39 0.09 -10.86 -4.97
CA LEU A 39 -0.02 -11.86 -3.90
C LEU A 39 -1.40 -11.87 -3.25
N GLN A 40 -2.04 -10.71 -3.09
CA GLN A 40 -3.37 -10.65 -2.49
C GLN A 40 -4.39 -11.40 -3.36
N SER A 41 -4.45 -11.08 -4.66
CA SER A 41 -5.34 -11.78 -5.60
C SER A 41 -5.01 -13.28 -5.69
N TYR A 42 -3.74 -13.64 -5.62
CA TYR A 42 -3.30 -15.05 -5.61
C TYR A 42 -3.86 -15.82 -4.41
N PHE A 43 -3.72 -15.27 -3.20
CA PHE A 43 -4.27 -15.92 -2.00
C PHE A 43 -5.80 -15.88 -1.95
N GLU A 44 -6.44 -14.84 -2.44
CA GLU A 44 -7.90 -14.80 -2.58
C GLU A 44 -8.42 -15.93 -3.50
N ASN A 45 -7.71 -16.23 -4.58
CA ASN A 45 -8.04 -17.34 -5.47
C ASN A 45 -7.82 -18.68 -4.78
N ILE A 46 -6.66 -18.90 -4.12
CA ILE A 46 -6.42 -20.12 -3.33
C ILE A 46 -7.55 -20.35 -2.33
N LYS A 47 -7.97 -19.28 -1.62
CA LYS A 47 -9.06 -19.39 -0.61
C LYS A 47 -10.36 -19.90 -1.21
N ARG A 48 -10.66 -19.57 -2.48
CA ARG A 48 -11.88 -20.04 -3.17
C ARG A 48 -11.82 -21.52 -3.56
N GLU A 49 -10.61 -22.05 -3.74
CA GLU A 49 -10.37 -23.41 -4.23
C GLU A 49 -10.15 -24.45 -3.11
N ILE A 50 -9.81 -24.00 -1.89
CA ILE A 50 -9.51 -24.89 -0.78
C ILE A 50 -10.65 -24.98 0.24
N ASN A 51 -10.72 -26.09 0.97
CA ASN A 51 -11.68 -26.25 2.07
C ASN A 51 -11.33 -25.33 3.25
N PRO A 52 -12.32 -24.89 4.05
CA PRO A 52 -12.10 -24.04 5.21
C PRO A 52 -11.09 -24.58 6.25
N ASP A 53 -10.99 -25.90 6.37
CA ASP A 53 -10.07 -26.57 7.30
C ASP A 53 -8.66 -26.79 6.73
N THR A 54 -8.47 -26.52 5.42
CA THR A 54 -7.18 -26.70 4.75
C THR A 54 -6.17 -25.69 5.28
N LYS A 55 -5.03 -26.18 5.73
CA LYS A 55 -3.91 -25.32 6.11
C LYS A 55 -2.99 -25.08 4.91
N ILE A 56 -2.48 -23.87 4.78
CA ILE A 56 -1.43 -23.55 3.83
C ILE A 56 -0.11 -23.36 4.56
N LEU A 57 0.96 -23.94 4.06
CA LEU A 57 2.33 -23.75 4.52
C LEU A 57 3.10 -22.99 3.45
N ILE A 58 3.66 -21.85 3.81
CA ILE A 58 4.36 -20.95 2.90
C ILE A 58 5.80 -20.81 3.37
N ALA A 59 6.75 -21.20 2.53
CA ALA A 59 8.17 -20.99 2.76
C ALA A 59 8.71 -19.96 1.75
N TYR A 60 9.48 -18.97 2.24
CA TYR A 60 10.02 -17.90 1.38
C TYR A 60 11.25 -17.26 2.00
N HIS A 61 12.02 -16.50 1.20
CA HIS A 61 13.18 -15.75 1.67
C HIS A 61 12.79 -14.43 2.31
N ASN A 62 13.35 -14.16 3.50
CA ASN A 62 13.14 -12.91 4.22
C ASN A 62 13.79 -11.72 3.48
N SER A 63 13.06 -10.61 3.37
CA SER A 63 13.53 -9.37 2.73
C SER A 63 14.82 -8.81 3.34
N ALA A 64 15.11 -9.05 4.61
CA ALA A 64 16.37 -8.65 5.24
C ALA A 64 17.63 -9.25 4.56
N TRP A 65 17.46 -10.36 3.86
CA TRP A 65 18.55 -11.03 3.13
C TRP A 65 18.63 -10.63 1.66
N GLU A 66 17.76 -9.74 1.18
CA GLU A 66 17.75 -9.26 -0.21
C GLU A 66 19.15 -8.81 -0.70
N PRO A 67 19.92 -7.95 0.03
CA PRO A 67 21.22 -7.50 -0.45
C PRO A 67 22.23 -8.66 -0.65
N PHE A 68 22.26 -9.58 0.30
CA PHE A 68 23.18 -10.73 0.28
C PHE A 68 22.81 -11.74 -0.81
N LEU A 69 21.53 -12.07 -0.95
CA LEU A 69 21.04 -13.00 -1.96
C LEU A 69 21.18 -12.41 -3.37
N THR A 70 20.99 -11.11 -3.52
CA THR A 70 21.21 -10.39 -4.78
C THR A 70 22.69 -10.39 -5.16
N LEU A 71 23.59 -10.15 -4.21
CA LEU A 71 25.03 -10.23 -4.43
C LEU A 71 25.45 -11.66 -4.81
N ALA A 72 24.97 -12.67 -4.10
CA ALA A 72 25.22 -14.08 -4.42
C ALA A 72 24.78 -14.45 -5.84
N THR A 73 23.64 -13.91 -6.29
CA THR A 73 23.15 -14.09 -7.66
C THR A 73 24.07 -13.43 -8.68
N LYS A 74 24.56 -12.20 -8.41
CA LYS A 74 25.49 -11.48 -9.29
C LYS A 74 26.85 -12.19 -9.39
N LEU A 75 27.29 -12.83 -8.32
CA LEU A 75 28.52 -13.61 -8.27
C LEU A 75 28.40 -15.04 -8.84
N GLY A 76 27.20 -15.41 -9.34
CA GLY A 76 26.95 -16.75 -9.86
C GLY A 76 26.83 -17.86 -8.80
N LEU A 77 26.83 -17.50 -7.50
CA LEU A 77 26.67 -18.43 -6.37
C LEU A 77 25.22 -18.89 -6.16
N ARG A 78 24.28 -18.19 -6.76
CA ARG A 78 22.84 -18.48 -6.75
C ARG A 78 22.31 -18.41 -8.18
N LYS A 79 21.40 -19.32 -8.55
CA LYS A 79 20.71 -19.24 -9.85
C LYS A 79 20.06 -17.88 -10.03
N LYS A 80 20.14 -17.32 -11.24
CA LYS A 80 19.38 -16.11 -11.60
C LYS A 80 17.92 -16.42 -11.39
N VAL A 81 17.30 -15.70 -10.47
CA VAL A 81 15.86 -15.64 -10.29
C VAL A 81 15.41 -14.39 -11.03
N GLY A 82 14.26 -14.41 -11.65
CA GLY A 82 13.65 -13.23 -12.28
C GLY A 82 13.42 -12.11 -11.27
N VAL A 83 12.53 -11.21 -11.58
CA VAL A 83 12.14 -10.14 -10.66
C VAL A 83 11.42 -10.79 -9.48
N GLN A 84 11.85 -10.50 -8.26
CA GLN A 84 11.40 -11.21 -7.05
C GLN A 84 10.74 -10.27 -6.04
N ASN A 85 9.63 -10.71 -5.44
CA ASN A 85 9.02 -10.07 -4.27
C ASN A 85 9.89 -10.26 -3.04
N TRP A 86 10.07 -9.21 -2.25
CA TRP A 86 10.82 -9.26 -1.00
C TRP A 86 9.92 -8.96 0.19
N LEU A 87 9.54 -10.00 0.91
CA LEU A 87 8.62 -9.94 2.05
C LEU A 87 9.36 -10.16 3.36
N ASP A 88 8.96 -9.44 4.39
CA ASP A 88 9.21 -9.83 5.77
C ASP A 88 7.99 -10.59 6.35
N GLN A 89 8.02 -10.91 7.64
CA GLN A 89 6.94 -11.68 8.27
C GLN A 89 5.64 -10.87 8.34
N GLU A 90 5.71 -9.58 8.59
CA GLU A 90 4.53 -8.72 8.72
C GLU A 90 3.91 -8.43 7.35
N ASP A 91 4.71 -8.31 6.28
CA ASP A 91 4.19 -8.19 4.92
C ASP A 91 3.29 -9.36 4.54
N LEU A 92 3.82 -10.59 4.73
CA LEU A 92 3.04 -11.78 4.40
C LEU A 92 1.82 -11.93 5.32
N ARG A 93 1.97 -11.63 6.60
CA ARG A 93 0.85 -11.62 7.54
C ARG A 93 -0.25 -10.68 7.10
N ASN A 94 0.09 -9.44 6.74
CA ASN A 94 -0.86 -8.44 6.25
C ASN A 94 -1.55 -8.90 4.97
N ILE A 95 -0.81 -9.42 4.00
CA ILE A 95 -1.37 -9.95 2.75
C ILE A 95 -2.34 -11.10 3.02
N LEU A 96 -1.97 -12.04 3.89
CA LEU A 96 -2.82 -13.18 4.25
C LEU A 96 -4.11 -12.71 4.93
N ILE A 97 -4.02 -11.79 5.89
CA ILE A 97 -5.20 -11.21 6.56
C ILE A 97 -6.08 -10.49 5.53
N LEU A 98 -5.51 -9.66 4.66
CA LEU A 98 -6.22 -8.98 3.58
C LEU A 98 -6.91 -9.93 2.60
N SER A 99 -6.34 -11.13 2.42
CA SER A 99 -6.91 -12.20 1.58
C SER A 99 -7.88 -13.12 2.33
N GLY A 100 -8.16 -12.82 3.61
CA GLY A 100 -9.10 -13.57 4.45
C GLY A 100 -8.55 -14.87 5.03
N PHE A 101 -7.25 -14.91 5.32
CA PHE A 101 -6.60 -15.99 6.06
C PHE A 101 -6.27 -15.57 7.49
N GLU A 102 -6.28 -16.52 8.40
CA GLU A 102 -5.73 -16.41 9.74
C GLU A 102 -4.34 -17.02 9.78
N VAL A 103 -3.35 -16.28 10.27
CA VAL A 103 -1.98 -16.79 10.45
C VAL A 103 -1.89 -17.53 11.77
N ILE A 104 -1.60 -18.84 11.71
CA ILE A 104 -1.46 -19.72 12.86
C ILE A 104 -0.07 -19.59 13.48
N SER A 105 0.97 -19.58 12.65
CA SER A 105 2.35 -19.45 13.10
C SER A 105 3.23 -18.88 11.99
N SER A 106 4.29 -18.19 12.39
CA SER A 106 5.34 -17.71 11.48
C SER A 106 6.69 -17.81 12.18
N GLN A 107 7.65 -18.51 11.57
CA GLN A 107 8.94 -18.81 12.17
C GLN A 107 10.08 -18.53 11.20
N ARG A 108 11.14 -17.90 11.71
CA ARG A 108 12.40 -17.74 10.98
C ARG A 108 13.27 -18.98 11.14
N ARG A 109 13.85 -19.45 10.04
CA ARG A 109 14.75 -20.61 9.98
C ARG A 109 16.04 -20.22 9.24
N PHE A 110 17.10 -21.04 9.40
CA PHE A 110 18.40 -20.82 8.75
C PHE A 110 18.93 -19.39 8.94
N PHE A 111 19.25 -19.03 10.18
CA PHE A 111 19.75 -17.69 10.52
C PHE A 111 18.82 -16.55 10.05
N GLY A 112 17.54 -16.84 9.92
CA GLY A 112 16.53 -15.86 9.48
C GLY A 112 16.43 -15.67 7.97
N ILE A 113 17.15 -16.45 7.16
CA ILE A 113 17.07 -16.39 5.69
C ILE A 113 15.68 -16.82 5.19
N THR A 114 15.15 -17.89 5.77
CA THR A 114 13.86 -18.44 5.39
C THR A 114 12.82 -18.14 6.46
N VAL A 115 11.64 -17.77 6.03
CA VAL A 115 10.45 -17.68 6.86
C VAL A 115 9.50 -18.79 6.45
N ILE A 116 8.93 -19.48 7.46
CA ILE A 116 7.89 -20.49 7.26
C ILE A 116 6.65 -20.01 7.99
N THR A 117 5.59 -19.78 7.24
CA THR A 117 4.30 -19.32 7.75
C THR A 117 3.25 -20.38 7.50
N VAL A 118 2.44 -20.66 8.52
CA VAL A 118 1.27 -21.53 8.43
C VAL A 118 0.02 -20.67 8.61
N ALA A 119 -0.92 -20.81 7.70
CA ALA A 119 -2.18 -20.09 7.74
C ALA A 119 -3.35 -21.01 7.37
N LYS A 120 -4.57 -20.62 7.72
CA LYS A 120 -5.81 -21.28 7.29
C LYS A 120 -6.83 -20.25 6.84
N PRO A 121 -7.81 -20.61 5.99
CA PRO A 121 -8.92 -19.73 5.67
C PRO A 121 -9.62 -19.28 6.96
N GLN A 122 -9.90 -17.99 7.07
CA GLN A 122 -10.71 -17.45 8.15
C GLN A 122 -12.19 -17.75 7.86
N ILE A 123 -12.85 -18.45 8.79
CA ILE A 123 -14.25 -18.88 8.64
C ILE A 123 -15.22 -17.72 8.90
N ALA A 124 -14.81 -16.72 9.66
CA ALA A 124 -15.65 -15.56 9.98
C ALA A 124 -15.88 -14.65 8.76
N ASN A 125 -17.08 -14.19 8.62
CA ASN A 125 -17.74 -13.25 7.68
C ASN A 125 -16.91 -12.16 6.99
N TYR A 126 -15.68 -12.47 6.57
CA TYR A 126 -14.85 -11.59 5.76
C TYR A 126 -15.35 -11.64 4.32
N LYS A 127 -16.44 -10.95 4.05
CA LYS A 127 -16.86 -10.67 2.68
C LYS A 127 -16.07 -9.47 2.18
N LEU A 128 -15.21 -9.69 1.20
CA LEU A 128 -14.73 -8.60 0.36
C LEU A 128 -15.97 -7.86 -0.18
N GLN A 129 -16.14 -6.60 0.25
CA GLN A 129 -17.27 -5.79 -0.19
C GLN A 129 -17.02 -5.31 -1.62
N THR A 130 -17.37 -6.16 -2.58
CA THR A 130 -17.27 -5.84 -4.01
C THR A 130 -18.65 -5.53 -4.60
N GLY A 131 -18.76 -4.46 -5.37
CA GLY A 131 -19.97 -4.14 -6.14
C GLY A 131 -21.14 -3.64 -5.30
N SER A 132 -22.33 -4.15 -5.57
CA SER A 132 -23.61 -3.68 -4.99
C SER A 132 -23.79 -3.91 -3.48
N GLU A 133 -22.93 -4.70 -2.85
CA GLU A 133 -22.94 -4.94 -1.39
C GLU A 133 -22.10 -3.92 -0.60
N SER A 134 -21.46 -2.97 -1.28
CA SER A 134 -20.63 -1.95 -0.65
C SER A 134 -21.47 -0.99 0.20
N GLN A 135 -21.21 -0.95 1.51
CA GLN A 135 -21.97 -0.14 2.47
C GLN A 135 -21.48 1.31 2.54
N TYR A 136 -20.21 1.55 2.27
CA TYR A 136 -19.55 2.83 2.50
C TYR A 136 -19.21 3.55 1.20
N SER A 137 -19.35 4.85 1.21
CA SER A 137 -18.95 5.74 0.12
C SER A 137 -17.48 6.13 0.24
N VAL A 138 -16.85 6.51 -0.89
CA VAL A 138 -15.44 6.91 -0.90
C VAL A 138 -15.23 8.24 -1.60
N SER A 139 -14.44 9.12 -0.98
CA SER A 139 -13.90 10.33 -1.59
C SER A 139 -12.42 10.10 -1.93
N ILE A 140 -12.11 10.09 -3.22
CA ILE A 140 -10.74 9.93 -3.73
C ILE A 140 -10.20 11.32 -4.06
N MET A 141 -9.27 11.81 -3.25
CA MET A 141 -8.60 13.08 -3.44
C MET A 141 -7.35 12.89 -4.31
N ILE A 142 -7.24 13.72 -5.35
CA ILE A 142 -6.17 13.67 -6.35
C ILE A 142 -5.46 15.01 -6.39
N PRO A 143 -4.30 15.14 -5.70
CA PRO A 143 -3.47 16.33 -5.83
C PRO A 143 -2.81 16.32 -7.21
N ALA A 144 -3.01 17.38 -7.99
CA ALA A 144 -2.48 17.47 -9.34
C ALA A 144 -1.70 18.77 -9.55
N ARG A 145 -0.43 18.65 -9.95
CA ARG A 145 0.42 19.78 -10.32
C ARG A 145 1.34 19.40 -11.47
N ASN A 146 1.20 20.08 -12.59
CA ASN A 146 1.92 19.80 -13.84
C ASN A 146 1.69 18.35 -14.31
N GLU A 147 0.41 17.94 -14.38
CA GLU A 147 -0.03 16.58 -14.70
C GLU A 147 -1.02 16.56 -15.89
N GLU A 148 -0.94 17.56 -16.78
CA GLU A 148 -1.85 17.76 -17.92
C GLU A 148 -2.13 16.45 -18.69
N GLN A 149 -1.08 15.67 -19.00
CA GLN A 149 -1.21 14.45 -19.81
C GLN A 149 -1.77 13.26 -19.03
N ASN A 150 -1.66 13.29 -17.70
CA ASN A 150 -2.18 12.21 -16.84
C ASN A 150 -3.66 12.38 -16.51
N VAL A 151 -4.15 13.62 -16.38
CA VAL A 151 -5.52 13.95 -15.94
C VAL A 151 -6.58 13.18 -16.72
N SER A 152 -6.51 13.15 -18.05
CA SER A 152 -7.49 12.47 -18.90
C SER A 152 -7.54 10.94 -18.68
N LYS A 153 -6.43 10.34 -18.24
CA LYS A 153 -6.27 8.91 -18.04
C LYS A 153 -6.71 8.45 -16.62
N ILE A 154 -6.82 9.37 -15.65
CA ILE A 154 -7.06 9.04 -14.24
C ILE A 154 -8.45 8.42 -14.04
N ILE A 155 -9.51 9.15 -14.40
CA ILE A 155 -10.88 8.71 -14.10
C ILE A 155 -11.24 7.38 -14.78
N PRO A 156 -10.91 7.16 -16.07
CA PRO A 156 -11.14 5.86 -16.70
C PRO A 156 -10.39 4.69 -16.04
N SER A 157 -9.23 4.98 -15.42
CA SER A 157 -8.43 3.95 -14.78
C SER A 157 -8.94 3.53 -13.38
N ILE A 158 -9.72 4.39 -12.70
CA ILE A 158 -10.23 4.09 -11.36
C ILE A 158 -11.41 3.11 -11.44
N PRO A 159 -11.29 1.90 -10.83
CA PRO A 159 -12.41 0.95 -10.77
C PRO A 159 -13.63 1.54 -10.05
N ARG A 160 -14.80 0.96 -10.29
CA ARG A 160 -16.01 1.23 -9.51
C ARG A 160 -16.00 0.36 -8.25
N PHE A 161 -15.97 0.98 -7.06
CA PHE A 161 -16.04 0.32 -5.75
C PHE A 161 -16.66 1.27 -4.72
N GLY A 162 -17.09 0.73 -3.60
CA GLY A 162 -17.85 1.49 -2.62
C GLY A 162 -19.31 1.71 -3.04
N LYS A 163 -20.12 2.25 -2.14
CA LYS A 163 -21.53 2.57 -2.37
C LYS A 163 -21.70 3.61 -3.48
N TRP A 164 -20.86 4.63 -3.48
CA TRP A 164 -20.68 5.63 -4.52
C TRP A 164 -19.30 6.26 -4.39
N GLN A 165 -18.84 6.94 -5.44
CA GLN A 165 -17.52 7.56 -5.49
C GLN A 165 -17.62 9.08 -5.72
N GLU A 166 -16.79 9.80 -4.98
CA GLU A 166 -16.48 11.20 -5.18
C GLU A 166 -15.00 11.32 -5.56
N ILE A 167 -14.70 11.87 -6.72
CA ILE A 167 -13.34 12.12 -7.18
C ILE A 167 -13.09 13.63 -7.07
N ILE A 168 -12.11 14.02 -6.26
CA ILE A 168 -11.83 15.41 -5.94
C ILE A 168 -10.43 15.75 -6.45
N PHE A 169 -10.35 16.47 -7.57
CA PHE A 169 -9.11 17.06 -8.02
C PHE A 169 -8.80 18.33 -7.22
N VAL A 170 -7.56 18.43 -6.74
CA VAL A 170 -7.03 19.68 -6.17
C VAL A 170 -5.80 20.09 -6.96
N GLU A 171 -5.98 21.12 -7.76
CA GLU A 171 -4.94 21.67 -8.64
C GLU A 171 -3.99 22.57 -7.84
N GLY A 172 -2.69 22.36 -8.02
CA GLY A 172 -1.60 22.91 -7.22
C GLY A 172 -0.81 24.05 -7.84
N ASN A 173 -1.46 25.03 -8.45
CA ASN A 173 -0.80 26.16 -9.14
C ASN A 173 0.17 25.69 -10.23
N SER A 174 -0.34 24.91 -11.17
CA SER A 174 0.43 24.37 -12.31
C SER A 174 0.86 25.47 -13.28
N THR A 175 1.96 25.21 -13.95
CA THR A 175 2.47 26.09 -15.04
C THR A 175 2.08 25.59 -16.43
N ASP A 176 1.51 24.38 -16.52
CA ASP A 176 0.95 23.76 -17.73
C ASP A 176 -0.59 23.90 -17.76
N ARG A 177 -1.26 23.18 -18.67
CA ARG A 177 -2.72 23.20 -18.82
C ARG A 177 -3.46 22.21 -17.93
N THR A 178 -2.89 21.81 -16.79
CA THR A 178 -3.50 20.85 -15.85
C THR A 178 -4.91 21.28 -15.43
N TRP A 179 -5.11 22.58 -15.06
CA TRP A 179 -6.43 23.07 -14.66
C TRP A 179 -7.46 22.96 -15.78
N SER A 180 -7.10 23.35 -16.99
CA SER A 180 -7.97 23.24 -18.16
C SER A 180 -8.34 21.78 -18.44
N ALA A 181 -7.37 20.86 -18.33
CA ALA A 181 -7.60 19.43 -18.50
C ALA A 181 -8.61 18.89 -17.46
N ILE A 182 -8.49 19.28 -16.19
CA ILE A 182 -9.40 18.87 -15.11
C ILE A 182 -10.81 19.42 -15.36
N THR A 183 -10.97 20.69 -15.72
CA THR A 183 -12.27 21.31 -15.94
C THR A 183 -12.99 20.74 -17.15
N ASN A 184 -12.27 20.48 -18.24
CA ASN A 184 -12.79 19.81 -19.44
C ASN A 184 -13.27 18.39 -19.11
N LEU A 185 -12.47 17.62 -18.36
CA LEU A 185 -12.84 16.27 -17.95
C LEU A 185 -14.12 16.25 -17.07
N LYS A 186 -14.22 17.17 -16.11
CA LYS A 186 -15.43 17.36 -15.29
C LYS A 186 -16.65 17.63 -16.15
N PHE A 187 -16.55 18.50 -17.15
CA PHE A 187 -17.66 18.82 -18.05
C PHE A 187 -18.09 17.61 -18.90
N LEU A 188 -17.16 16.84 -19.45
CA LEU A 188 -17.45 15.63 -20.22
C LEU A 188 -18.19 14.59 -19.39
N ILE A 189 -17.78 14.37 -18.13
CA ILE A 189 -18.43 13.39 -17.24
C ILE A 189 -19.82 13.85 -16.83
N SER A 190 -20.04 15.15 -16.59
CA SER A 190 -21.38 15.65 -16.24
C SER A 190 -22.39 15.46 -17.39
N LYS A 191 -21.94 15.53 -18.66
CA LYS A 191 -22.77 15.22 -19.82
C LYS A 191 -23.09 13.72 -19.96
N GLN A 192 -22.15 12.84 -19.63
CA GLN A 192 -22.36 11.38 -19.72
C GLN A 192 -23.32 10.87 -18.65
N THR A 193 -23.32 11.44 -17.45
CA THR A 193 -24.24 11.05 -16.37
C THR A 193 -25.69 11.49 -16.59
N SER A 194 -25.96 12.36 -17.56
CA SER A 194 -27.32 12.72 -17.96
C SER A 194 -28.00 11.69 -18.88
N ASN A 195 -27.29 10.69 -19.40
CA ASN A 195 -27.87 9.58 -20.17
C ASN A 195 -28.42 8.50 -19.23
N PHE A 196 -29.73 8.32 -19.22
CA PHE A 196 -30.57 7.59 -18.25
C PHE A 196 -30.27 6.09 -18.05
N ASN A 197 -29.38 5.45 -18.81
CA ASN A 197 -29.18 3.99 -18.79
C ASN A 197 -27.98 3.47 -17.97
N GLU A 198 -27.14 4.34 -17.37
CA GLU A 198 -26.01 3.93 -16.52
C GLU A 198 -26.22 4.15 -15.01
N GLN A 199 -27.46 4.19 -14.55
CA GLN A 199 -27.86 4.61 -13.18
C GLN A 199 -27.45 3.66 -12.03
N LYS A 200 -26.66 2.59 -12.27
CA LYS A 200 -26.34 1.65 -11.17
C LYS A 200 -25.23 2.10 -10.22
N PHE A 201 -24.36 3.04 -10.59
CA PHE A 201 -23.24 3.47 -9.73
C PHE A 201 -22.99 4.98 -9.83
N LYS A 202 -23.23 5.69 -8.74
CA LYS A 202 -23.04 7.15 -8.68
C LYS A 202 -21.55 7.49 -8.54
N ARG A 203 -21.02 8.25 -9.52
CA ARG A 203 -19.67 8.85 -9.47
C ARG A 203 -19.78 10.36 -9.71
N VAL A 204 -19.24 11.14 -8.77
CA VAL A 204 -19.23 12.62 -8.82
C VAL A 204 -17.82 13.12 -8.95
N VAL A 205 -17.56 14.10 -9.82
CA VAL A 205 -16.24 14.72 -9.99
C VAL A 205 -16.30 16.17 -9.54
N LYS A 206 -15.40 16.54 -8.63
CA LYS A 206 -15.22 17.89 -8.11
C LYS A 206 -13.81 18.39 -8.45
N ALA A 207 -13.65 19.68 -8.67
CA ALA A 207 -12.35 20.31 -8.94
C ALA A 207 -12.22 21.59 -8.12
N TYR A 208 -11.07 21.75 -7.51
CA TYR A 208 -10.70 22.93 -6.73
C TYR A 208 -9.26 23.36 -7.04
N GLN A 209 -9.00 24.65 -6.95
CA GLN A 209 -7.64 25.18 -6.95
C GLN A 209 -7.22 25.48 -5.52
N GLN A 210 -6.02 25.06 -5.14
CA GLN A 210 -5.49 25.42 -3.81
C GLN A 210 -4.99 26.86 -3.79
N THR A 211 -5.11 27.52 -2.65
CA THR A 211 -4.54 28.84 -2.41
C THR A 211 -3.15 28.77 -1.78
N GLY A 212 -2.85 27.65 -1.11
CA GLY A 212 -1.55 27.37 -0.51
C GLY A 212 -0.56 26.74 -1.49
N LYS A 213 0.43 26.05 -0.94
CA LYS A 213 1.50 25.41 -1.73
C LYS A 213 1.75 23.97 -1.29
N GLY A 214 2.08 23.12 -2.28
CA GLY A 214 2.53 21.74 -2.04
C GLY A 214 1.38 20.73 -1.82
N LYS A 215 1.75 19.45 -1.79
CA LYS A 215 0.82 18.33 -1.66
C LYS A 215 0.02 18.38 -0.36
N ALA A 216 0.65 18.76 0.74
CA ALA A 216 0.02 18.84 2.06
C ALA A 216 -1.20 19.78 2.08
N ASP A 217 -1.10 20.95 1.45
CA ASP A 217 -2.23 21.89 1.34
C ASP A 217 -3.34 21.36 0.43
N ALA A 218 -2.97 20.69 -0.68
CA ALA A 218 -3.93 20.06 -1.57
C ALA A 218 -4.74 18.96 -0.83
N VAL A 219 -4.06 18.09 -0.06
CA VAL A 219 -4.70 17.05 0.76
C VAL A 219 -5.64 17.69 1.78
N ARG A 220 -5.20 18.70 2.50
CA ARG A 220 -6.01 19.44 3.48
C ARG A 220 -7.28 20.00 2.86
N LEU A 221 -7.17 20.65 1.69
CA LEU A 221 -8.33 21.21 0.97
C LEU A 221 -9.26 20.10 0.48
N GLY A 222 -8.73 19.06 -0.17
CA GLY A 222 -9.50 17.95 -0.68
C GLY A 222 -10.29 17.23 0.41
N PHE A 223 -9.66 16.93 1.55
CA PHE A 223 -10.33 16.29 2.69
C PHE A 223 -11.38 17.20 3.36
N ALA A 224 -11.15 18.53 3.36
CA ALA A 224 -12.17 19.48 3.84
C ALA A 224 -13.41 19.54 2.94
N LYS A 225 -13.29 19.21 1.65
CA LYS A 225 -14.39 19.19 0.66
C LYS A 225 -15.01 17.81 0.47
N ALA A 226 -14.40 16.77 1.02
CA ALA A 226 -14.84 15.39 0.90
C ALA A 226 -16.09 15.10 1.74
N THR A 227 -16.97 14.27 1.19
CA THR A 227 -18.26 13.92 1.81
C THR A 227 -18.45 12.40 1.99
N GLY A 228 -17.60 11.58 1.36
CA GLY A 228 -17.62 10.12 1.50
C GLY A 228 -17.21 9.63 2.89
N ASP A 229 -17.62 8.42 3.24
CA ASP A 229 -17.31 7.78 4.52
C ASP A 229 -15.82 7.46 4.66
N ILE A 230 -15.18 7.07 3.56
CA ILE A 230 -13.75 6.78 3.46
C ILE A 230 -13.08 7.88 2.65
N LEU A 231 -12.01 8.46 3.19
CA LEU A 231 -11.11 9.39 2.50
C LEU A 231 -9.92 8.62 1.94
N MET A 232 -9.58 8.87 0.68
CA MET A 232 -8.47 8.22 0.01
C MET A 232 -7.62 9.24 -0.75
N ILE A 233 -6.30 9.10 -0.72
CA ILE A 233 -5.36 9.87 -1.52
C ILE A 233 -4.89 9.01 -2.68
N TYR A 234 -4.94 9.54 -3.90
CA TYR A 234 -4.40 8.92 -5.10
C TYR A 234 -3.59 9.94 -5.89
N ASP A 235 -2.29 9.70 -6.03
CA ASP A 235 -1.40 10.65 -6.71
C ASP A 235 -1.68 10.69 -8.23
N ALA A 236 -1.68 11.90 -8.80
CA ALA A 236 -2.01 12.14 -10.22
C ALA A 236 -0.97 11.58 -11.20
N ASP A 237 0.24 11.26 -10.74
CA ASP A 237 1.31 10.68 -11.55
C ASP A 237 1.08 9.21 -11.94
N ARG A 238 0.06 8.56 -11.35
CA ARG A 238 -0.37 7.19 -11.65
C ARG A 238 0.71 6.12 -11.44
N THR A 239 1.74 6.42 -10.67
CA THR A 239 2.81 5.46 -10.35
C THR A 239 2.30 4.26 -9.56
N VAL A 240 1.26 4.43 -8.74
CA VAL A 240 0.46 3.35 -8.18
C VAL A 240 -0.72 3.05 -9.12
N PRO A 241 -0.92 1.80 -9.58
CA PRO A 241 -2.06 1.46 -10.42
C PRO A 241 -3.39 1.71 -9.69
N ALA A 242 -4.33 2.38 -10.37
CA ALA A 242 -5.66 2.63 -9.80
C ALA A 242 -6.43 1.35 -9.47
N SER A 243 -6.09 0.22 -10.11
CA SER A 243 -6.62 -1.12 -9.79
C SER A 243 -6.30 -1.60 -8.38
N ASP A 244 -5.32 -0.99 -7.69
CA ASP A 244 -5.00 -1.33 -6.31
C ASP A 244 -5.84 -0.55 -5.28
N LEU A 245 -6.54 0.52 -5.68
CA LEU A 245 -7.38 1.34 -4.78
C LEU A 245 -8.49 0.55 -4.07
N PRO A 246 -9.18 -0.41 -4.71
CA PRO A 246 -10.16 -1.24 -4.00
C PRO A 246 -9.59 -2.01 -2.80
N LYS A 247 -8.29 -2.35 -2.80
CA LYS A 247 -7.63 -3.03 -1.68
C LYS A 247 -7.64 -2.18 -0.41
N PHE A 248 -7.41 -0.87 -0.55
CA PHE A 248 -7.48 0.10 0.56
C PHE A 248 -8.90 0.22 1.11
N TYR A 249 -9.88 0.34 0.20
CA TYR A 249 -11.30 0.36 0.58
C TYR A 249 -11.68 -0.89 1.35
N ASN A 250 -11.37 -2.06 0.81
CA ASN A 250 -11.73 -3.34 1.42
C ASN A 250 -11.08 -3.54 2.79
N ALA A 251 -9.83 -3.11 2.98
CA ALA A 251 -9.13 -3.21 4.27
C ALA A 251 -9.85 -2.42 5.38
N LEU A 252 -10.37 -1.24 5.06
CA LEU A 252 -11.14 -0.41 5.99
C LEU A 252 -12.56 -0.94 6.17
N ALA A 253 -13.27 -1.17 5.07
CA ALA A 253 -14.67 -1.59 5.07
C ALA A 253 -14.89 -2.93 5.78
N SER A 254 -13.90 -3.81 5.79
CA SER A 254 -13.92 -5.09 6.49
C SER A 254 -13.37 -5.04 7.93
N GLY A 255 -12.93 -3.87 8.40
CA GLY A 255 -12.44 -3.69 9.77
C GLY A 255 -11.06 -4.28 10.04
N ILE A 256 -10.28 -4.61 8.99
CA ILE A 256 -8.90 -5.12 9.17
C ILE A 256 -8.00 -4.04 9.74
N GLY A 257 -8.17 -2.79 9.26
CA GLY A 257 -7.45 -1.62 9.72
C GLY A 257 -8.36 -0.41 9.78
N GLU A 258 -7.88 0.67 10.39
CA GLU A 258 -8.55 1.96 10.51
C GLU A 258 -7.85 3.04 9.68
N PHE A 259 -6.57 2.81 9.40
CA PHE A 259 -5.72 3.61 8.53
C PHE A 259 -4.95 2.69 7.57
N ALA A 260 -5.22 2.78 6.27
CA ALA A 260 -4.53 1.99 5.25
C ALA A 260 -3.41 2.82 4.60
N ASN A 261 -2.19 2.34 4.71
CA ASN A 261 -0.98 2.95 4.15
C ASN A 261 -0.46 2.11 2.98
N GLY A 262 -0.17 2.71 1.84
CA GLY A 262 0.44 1.98 0.71
C GLY A 262 1.89 1.61 1.00
N SER A 263 2.33 0.44 0.55
CA SER A 263 3.72 -0.01 0.62
C SER A 263 4.22 -0.45 -0.75
N ARG A 264 5.25 0.24 -1.27
CA ARG A 264 5.87 0.00 -2.59
C ARG A 264 7.06 -0.96 -2.53
N LEU A 265 7.45 -1.39 -1.33
CA LEU A 265 8.69 -2.12 -1.10
C LEU A 265 8.50 -3.65 -1.06
N VAL A 266 7.29 -4.14 -1.33
CA VAL A 266 6.95 -5.56 -1.36
C VAL A 266 7.12 -6.13 -2.75
N TYR A 267 6.49 -5.49 -3.72
CA TYR A 267 6.57 -5.91 -5.12
C TYR A 267 7.79 -5.32 -5.82
N PRO A 268 8.27 -5.99 -6.88
CA PRO A 268 9.30 -5.44 -7.75
C PRO A 268 8.87 -4.10 -8.34
N MET A 269 9.77 -3.15 -8.34
CA MET A 269 9.55 -1.84 -8.96
C MET A 269 9.94 -1.87 -10.42
N GLU A 270 9.13 -1.24 -11.28
CA GLU A 270 9.44 -1.14 -12.71
C GLU A 270 10.64 -0.17 -12.93
N GLY A 271 11.59 -0.59 -13.75
CA GLY A 271 12.71 0.24 -14.21
C GLY A 271 13.47 0.96 -13.08
N GLN A 272 13.59 2.28 -13.20
CA GLN A 272 14.19 3.17 -12.20
C GLN A 272 13.15 3.91 -11.34
N ALA A 273 11.97 3.35 -11.15
CA ALA A 273 10.87 4.00 -10.40
C ALA A 273 11.30 4.49 -9.02
N MET A 274 12.21 3.77 -8.35
CA MET A 274 12.85 4.23 -7.12
C MET A 274 14.36 3.98 -7.17
N GLN A 275 15.16 5.03 -7.01
CA GLN A 275 16.62 4.91 -6.97
C GLN A 275 17.08 4.21 -5.69
N THR A 276 18.14 3.42 -5.76
CA THR A 276 18.65 2.57 -4.68
C THR A 276 18.86 3.31 -3.35
N LEU A 277 19.43 4.52 -3.38
CA LEU A 277 19.62 5.32 -2.17
C LEU A 277 18.30 5.76 -1.53
N ASN A 278 17.28 6.06 -2.34
CA ASN A 278 15.95 6.40 -1.82
C ASN A 278 15.28 5.18 -1.18
N LYS A 279 15.47 3.97 -1.77
CA LYS A 279 15.00 2.72 -1.18
C LYS A 279 15.63 2.46 0.18
N LEU A 280 16.97 2.54 0.27
CA LEU A 280 17.70 2.35 1.53
C LEU A 280 17.31 3.39 2.60
N GLY A 281 17.20 4.66 2.21
CA GLY A 281 16.75 5.72 3.12
C GLY A 281 15.32 5.47 3.63
N ASN A 282 14.40 5.08 2.75
CA ASN A 282 13.03 4.75 3.15
C ASN A 282 12.99 3.55 4.11
N GLN A 283 13.74 2.48 3.82
CA GLN A 283 13.82 1.31 4.70
C GLN A 283 14.38 1.68 6.09
N PHE A 284 15.43 2.48 6.15
CA PHE A 284 16.01 2.95 7.42
C PHE A 284 15.00 3.75 8.25
N PHE A 285 14.37 4.75 7.65
CA PHE A 285 13.39 5.58 8.37
C PHE A 285 12.12 4.80 8.72
N SER A 286 11.68 3.88 7.89
CA SER A 286 10.53 3.00 8.20
C SER A 286 10.79 2.16 9.44
N GLU A 287 12.00 1.60 9.59
CA GLU A 287 12.38 0.87 10.79
C GLU A 287 12.43 1.77 12.03
N VAL A 288 12.98 2.99 11.90
CA VAL A 288 12.97 3.99 12.98
C VAL A 288 11.55 4.32 13.42
N PHE A 289 10.65 4.61 12.46
CA PHE A 289 9.25 4.92 12.76
C PHE A 289 8.51 3.72 13.34
N THR A 290 8.76 2.49 12.84
CA THR A 290 8.20 1.25 13.40
C THR A 290 8.49 1.14 14.90
N ARG A 291 9.75 1.40 15.31
CA ARG A 291 10.15 1.37 16.73
C ARG A 291 9.55 2.50 17.56
N ILE A 292 9.44 3.68 16.97
CA ILE A 292 8.85 4.84 17.66
C ILE A 292 7.34 4.63 17.87
N PHE A 293 6.62 4.18 16.85
CA PHE A 293 5.17 4.08 16.88
C PHE A 293 4.65 2.77 17.49
N GLY A 294 5.49 1.72 17.55
CA GLY A 294 5.06 0.40 18.00
C GLY A 294 4.11 -0.32 17.02
N GLN A 295 4.00 0.19 15.80
CA GLN A 295 3.27 -0.42 14.69
C GLN A 295 4.20 -0.57 13.50
N HIS A 296 4.03 -1.64 12.71
CA HIS A 296 4.89 -1.91 11.56
C HIS A 296 4.65 -0.92 10.41
N PHE A 297 5.75 -0.33 9.92
CA PHE A 297 5.79 0.50 8.72
C PHE A 297 6.93 0.02 7.84
N LYS A 298 6.65 -0.39 6.62
CA LYS A 298 7.65 -0.70 5.60
C LYS A 298 7.90 0.45 4.64
N ASP A 299 6.87 1.26 4.37
CA ASP A 299 6.96 2.41 3.46
C ASP A 299 6.21 3.61 4.03
N THR A 300 6.93 4.58 4.58
CA THR A 300 6.33 5.81 5.12
C THR A 300 6.12 6.90 4.07
N LEU A 301 6.68 6.72 2.86
CA LEU A 301 6.69 7.71 1.79
C LEU A 301 5.72 7.40 0.63
N CYS A 302 4.92 6.37 0.73
CA CYS A 302 3.87 6.11 -0.25
C CYS A 302 2.73 7.13 -0.09
N GLY A 303 2.40 7.85 -1.16
CA GLY A 303 1.34 8.86 -1.11
C GLY A 303 -0.06 8.31 -1.08
N THR A 304 -0.28 7.06 -1.51
CA THR A 304 -1.61 6.42 -1.49
C THR A 304 -1.95 5.98 -0.08
N LYS A 305 -3.01 6.56 0.47
CA LYS A 305 -3.50 6.29 1.83
C LYS A 305 -5.02 6.31 1.86
N ALA A 306 -5.62 5.59 2.80
CA ALA A 306 -7.05 5.69 3.06
C ALA A 306 -7.34 5.62 4.56
N LEU A 307 -8.40 6.30 4.99
CA LEU A 307 -8.84 6.33 6.38
C LEU A 307 -10.33 6.69 6.46
N TRP A 308 -10.94 6.42 7.59
CA TRP A 308 -12.31 6.84 7.84
C TRP A 308 -12.40 8.35 7.99
N ARG A 309 -13.41 8.96 7.35
CA ARG A 309 -13.70 10.41 7.49
C ARG A 309 -14.01 10.76 8.95
N SER A 310 -14.73 9.91 9.66
CA SER A 310 -15.01 10.08 11.09
C SER A 310 -13.74 10.21 11.93
N ASP A 311 -12.72 9.38 11.65
CA ASP A 311 -11.46 9.40 12.38
C ASP A 311 -10.59 10.57 11.96
N PHE A 312 -10.58 10.92 10.67
CA PHE A 312 -9.95 12.16 10.22
C PHE A 312 -10.49 13.39 10.93
N LEU A 313 -11.81 13.48 11.12
CA LEU A 313 -12.43 14.62 11.83
C LEU A 313 -12.02 14.68 13.30
N LYS A 314 -11.89 13.54 13.99
CA LYS A 314 -11.37 13.47 15.37
C LYS A 314 -9.91 13.92 15.45
N MET A 315 -9.05 13.45 14.55
CA MET A 315 -7.62 13.76 14.56
C MET A 315 -7.24 15.07 13.84
N LYS A 316 -8.20 15.81 13.28
CA LYS A 316 -7.97 17.00 12.44
C LYS A 316 -7.06 18.04 13.10
N ARG A 317 -7.20 18.25 14.42
CA ARG A 317 -6.39 19.21 15.17
C ARG A 317 -4.91 18.83 15.17
N ASP A 318 -4.61 17.57 15.43
CA ASP A 318 -3.25 17.04 15.43
C ASP A 318 -2.67 17.01 14.01
N TYR A 319 -3.46 16.62 13.02
CA TYR A 319 -3.10 16.71 11.61
C TYR A 319 -2.65 18.12 11.20
N LEU A 320 -3.40 19.15 11.55
CA LEU A 320 -3.04 20.54 11.28
C LEU A 320 -1.78 20.99 12.05
N LYS A 321 -1.55 20.47 13.26
CA LYS A 321 -0.32 20.69 14.03
C LYS A 321 0.89 20.15 13.26
N TYR A 322 0.83 18.89 12.81
CA TYR A 322 1.95 18.21 12.16
C TYR A 322 2.20 18.71 10.73
N LEU A 323 1.19 19.19 10.01
CA LEU A 323 1.36 19.82 8.69
C LEU A 323 2.34 21.00 8.69
N ARG A 324 2.53 21.68 9.81
CA ARG A 324 3.49 22.80 9.92
C ARG A 324 4.95 22.36 9.69
N VAL A 325 5.23 21.08 9.89
CA VAL A 325 6.58 20.51 9.79
C VAL A 325 6.71 19.48 8.66
N ASP A 326 5.60 19.05 8.08
CA ASP A 326 5.52 18.06 7.00
C ASP A 326 4.98 18.68 5.70
N PRO A 327 5.85 19.03 4.75
CA PRO A 327 5.43 19.62 3.48
C PRO A 327 4.71 18.65 2.53
N PHE A 328 4.80 17.33 2.79
CA PHE A 328 4.17 16.30 1.97
C PHE A 328 2.77 15.94 2.47
N GLY A 329 2.49 16.11 3.77
CA GLY A 329 1.25 15.73 4.42
C GLY A 329 1.14 14.24 4.76
N ASP A 330 2.08 13.42 4.32
CA ASP A 330 2.08 11.97 4.52
C ASP A 330 2.35 11.62 5.99
N PHE A 331 3.37 12.25 6.61
CA PHE A 331 3.72 12.06 8.02
C PHE A 331 2.70 12.69 8.95
N ALA A 332 2.13 13.83 8.58
CA ALA A 332 1.07 14.45 9.37
C ALA A 332 -0.13 13.52 9.55
N LEU A 333 -0.50 12.77 8.52
CA LEU A 333 -1.55 11.74 8.61
C LEU A 333 -1.12 10.56 9.48
N ILE A 334 0.10 10.02 9.26
CA ILE A 334 0.63 8.88 10.03
C ILE A 334 0.72 9.23 11.52
N PHE A 335 1.33 10.37 11.85
CA PHE A 335 1.50 10.81 13.26
C PHE A 335 0.14 10.98 13.94
N SER A 336 -0.82 11.59 13.24
CA SER A 336 -2.17 11.76 13.77
C SER A 336 -2.88 10.43 13.98
N ALA A 337 -2.77 9.51 13.02
CA ALA A 337 -3.35 8.18 13.14
C ALA A 337 -2.78 7.40 14.33
N VAL A 338 -1.45 7.39 14.47
CA VAL A 338 -0.77 6.72 15.60
C VAL A 338 -1.15 7.36 16.94
N LYS A 339 -1.19 8.70 17.03
CA LYS A 339 -1.57 9.43 18.23
C LYS A 339 -2.98 9.13 18.71
N HIS A 340 -3.87 8.86 17.77
CA HIS A 340 -5.26 8.46 18.04
C HIS A 340 -5.43 6.93 18.13
N ASN A 341 -4.33 6.18 18.23
CA ASN A 341 -4.30 4.71 18.34
C ASN A 341 -5.03 3.99 17.21
N LEU A 342 -5.08 4.58 16.02
CA LEU A 342 -5.67 3.90 14.87
C LEU A 342 -4.80 2.70 14.47
N LYS A 343 -5.46 1.58 14.17
CA LYS A 343 -4.79 0.40 13.65
C LYS A 343 -4.35 0.64 12.21
N VAL A 344 -3.04 0.76 12.01
CA VAL A 344 -2.45 0.92 10.68
C VAL A 344 -2.33 -0.44 10.00
N ILE A 345 -2.74 -0.53 8.75
CA ILE A 345 -2.54 -1.69 7.88
C ILE A 345 -1.79 -1.25 6.62
N GLU A 346 -0.73 -1.96 6.25
CA GLU A 346 -0.01 -1.68 5.02
C GLU A 346 -0.58 -2.49 3.85
N ILE A 347 -0.85 -1.78 2.75
CA ILE A 347 -1.37 -2.37 1.51
C ILE A 347 -0.24 -2.43 0.50
N PRO A 348 0.26 -3.61 0.15
CA PRO A 348 1.24 -3.75 -0.90
C PRO A 348 0.69 -3.27 -2.24
N VAL A 349 1.40 -2.33 -2.86
CA VAL A 349 1.04 -1.76 -4.15
C VAL A 349 2.18 -1.96 -5.15
N ARG A 350 1.83 -2.14 -6.40
CA ARG A 350 2.80 -2.11 -7.50
C ARG A 350 3.25 -0.68 -7.71
N TYR A 351 4.52 -0.49 -8.08
CA TYR A 351 5.07 0.84 -8.31
C TYR A 351 5.69 0.91 -9.70
N LYS A 352 5.02 1.66 -10.55
CA LYS A 352 5.38 1.84 -11.96
C LYS A 352 6.30 3.03 -12.15
N GLU A 353 7.05 3.00 -13.22
CA GLU A 353 7.78 4.18 -13.67
C GLU A 353 6.82 5.29 -14.08
N ARG A 354 7.20 6.52 -13.79
CA ARG A 354 6.39 7.70 -14.13
C ARG A 354 6.40 7.90 -15.66
N GLU A 355 5.20 7.99 -16.26
CA GLU A 355 5.05 8.22 -17.69
C GLU A 355 5.26 9.69 -18.08
N TYR A 356 4.94 10.65 -17.18
CA TYR A 356 4.97 12.08 -17.46
C TYR A 356 5.43 12.86 -16.21
N GLY A 357 6.11 14.02 -16.45
CA GLY A 357 6.60 14.89 -15.40
C GLY A 357 7.93 14.45 -14.79
N SER A 358 8.44 15.21 -13.85
CA SER A 358 9.69 14.95 -13.13
C SER A 358 9.47 14.80 -11.63
N THR A 359 10.38 14.08 -10.97
CA THR A 359 10.34 13.98 -9.50
C THR A 359 10.87 15.25 -8.86
N ASN A 360 10.15 15.78 -7.86
CA ASN A 360 10.57 16.94 -7.08
C ASN A 360 11.43 16.58 -5.85
N ILE A 361 11.96 15.35 -5.78
CA ILE A 361 12.70 14.86 -4.60
C ILE A 361 14.14 15.34 -4.64
N LYS A 362 14.51 16.25 -3.71
CA LYS A 362 15.89 16.67 -3.42
C LYS A 362 16.44 15.81 -2.28
N ARG A 363 17.25 14.78 -2.60
CA ARG A 363 17.63 13.68 -1.70
C ARG A 363 18.15 14.12 -0.34
N PHE A 364 19.19 14.95 -0.32
CA PHE A 364 19.82 15.38 0.94
C PHE A 364 18.87 16.23 1.80
N TYR A 365 18.16 17.17 1.17
CA TYR A 365 17.19 18.01 1.86
C TYR A 365 16.05 17.15 2.48
N HIS A 366 15.51 16.22 1.72
CA HIS A 366 14.45 15.35 2.22
C HIS A 366 14.96 14.33 3.25
N GLY A 367 16.21 13.87 3.15
CA GLY A 367 16.84 13.05 4.19
C GLY A 367 16.96 13.77 5.54
N LEU A 368 17.40 15.04 5.53
CA LEU A 368 17.43 15.88 6.74
C LEU A 368 16.02 16.15 7.29
N LEU A 369 15.03 16.36 6.40
CA LEU A 369 13.64 16.52 6.81
C LEU A 369 13.11 15.25 7.50
N LEU A 370 13.39 14.07 6.96
CA LEU A 370 13.01 12.79 7.58
C LEU A 370 13.66 12.60 8.93
N ALA A 371 14.95 12.98 9.11
CA ALA A 371 15.62 12.95 10.40
C ALA A 371 14.96 13.90 11.41
N LYS A 372 14.59 15.11 10.96
CA LYS A 372 13.82 16.06 11.79
C LYS A 372 12.46 15.50 12.20
N LEU A 373 11.72 14.87 11.26
CA LEU A 373 10.42 14.25 11.53
C LEU A 373 10.56 13.07 12.50
N ALA A 374 11.62 12.25 12.36
CA ALA A 374 11.93 11.17 13.30
C ALA A 374 12.22 11.69 14.71
N TYR A 375 12.96 12.79 14.83
CA TYR A 375 13.19 13.45 16.13
C TYR A 375 11.88 13.98 16.75
N ILE A 376 11.03 14.63 15.96
CA ILE A 376 9.72 15.10 16.42
C ILE A 376 8.85 13.93 16.88
N ALA A 377 8.82 12.84 16.09
CA ALA A 377 8.09 11.63 16.45
C ALA A 377 8.62 11.01 17.75
N PHE A 378 9.94 10.90 17.91
CA PHE A 378 10.54 10.39 19.13
C PHE A 378 10.12 11.22 20.35
N LYS A 379 10.19 12.54 20.24
CA LYS A 379 9.79 13.47 21.32
C LYS A 379 8.29 13.37 21.65
N GLU A 380 7.46 13.20 20.65
CA GLU A 380 5.98 13.17 20.85
C GLU A 380 5.46 11.83 21.37
N PHE A 381 6.12 10.71 21.02
CA PHE A 381 5.60 9.36 21.28
C PHE A 381 6.43 8.53 22.28
N LYS A 382 7.63 8.96 22.66
CA LYS A 382 8.52 8.21 23.56
C LYS A 382 8.98 9.01 24.78
N LEU A 383 8.81 10.31 24.83
CA LEU A 383 9.08 11.18 25.99
C LEU A 383 7.77 11.71 26.57
#